data_5472f7bb94562ce439b56c0138838388
#
_entry.id   5472f7bb94562ce439b56c0138838388
#
_cell.length_a   1.000
_cell.length_b   1.000
_cell.length_c   1.000
_cell.angle_alpha   90.00
_cell.angle_beta   90.00
_cell.angle_gamma   90.00
#
_symmetry.space_group_name_H-M   'P 1'
#
loop_
_entity.id
_entity.type
_entity.pdbx_description
1 polymer ?
#
loop_
_entity_poly.entity_id
_entity_poly.type
_entity_poly.pdbx_seq_one_letter_code
_entity_poly.pdbx_strand_id
1 'polypeptide(L)'
;MAKKFQITLAQLNPTVGDLEGNYKVALEAWERAKKVGSDLIAFTELFITGYNTQDLIKKPSFFKAAQDQILQLAKACRKGPAIAIGGPAYIEDKLYNAYYILADGNIANVIMKHHLPNQNVFDEKRIFDEGEISGPYQIGPIRIGSPICEDAWHSDVSE
;
A
#
# COMPACT_ATOMS: atom_id res chain seq x y z
N MET A 1 -19.23 26.44 -1.96
CA MET A 1 -19.42 25.05 -2.40
C MET A 1 -18.44 24.17 -1.65
N ALA A 2 -18.89 23.03 -1.10
CA ALA A 2 -17.96 22.09 -0.47
C ALA A 2 -16.94 21.60 -1.51
N LYS A 3 -15.66 21.62 -1.17
CA LYS A 3 -14.59 21.10 -2.03
C LYS A 3 -14.81 19.59 -2.18
N LYS A 4 -14.93 19.08 -3.41
CA LYS A 4 -15.03 17.64 -3.66
C LYS A 4 -13.68 17.00 -3.37
N PHE A 5 -13.67 15.89 -2.62
CA PHE A 5 -12.50 15.05 -2.45
C PHE A 5 -12.40 14.07 -3.62
N GLN A 6 -11.27 14.07 -4.32
CA GLN A 6 -11.08 13.29 -5.53
C GLN A 6 -10.04 12.19 -5.31
N ILE A 7 -10.43 10.94 -5.57
CA ILE A 7 -9.54 9.77 -5.50
C ILE A 7 -9.25 9.27 -6.92
N THR A 8 -7.98 9.06 -7.24
CA THR A 8 -7.55 8.30 -8.42
C THR A 8 -7.31 6.85 -8.02
N LEU A 9 -7.95 5.90 -8.69
CA LEU A 9 -7.67 4.48 -8.54
C LEU A 9 -6.65 4.05 -9.61
N ALA A 10 -5.46 3.67 -9.18
CA ALA A 10 -4.38 3.22 -10.05
C ALA A 10 -4.48 1.71 -10.27
N GLN A 11 -5.36 1.30 -11.17
CA GLN A 11 -5.54 -0.10 -11.55
C GLN A 11 -4.51 -0.50 -12.60
N LEU A 12 -3.33 -0.86 -12.13
CA LEU A 12 -2.14 -1.17 -12.92
C LEU A 12 -1.66 -2.59 -12.63
N ASN A 13 -0.77 -3.09 -13.46
CA ASN A 13 -0.23 -4.45 -13.33
C ASN A 13 1.27 -4.41 -12.94
N PRO A 14 1.62 -4.41 -11.65
CA PRO A 14 3.00 -4.45 -11.21
C PRO A 14 3.66 -5.79 -11.55
N THR A 15 4.95 -5.75 -11.88
CA THR A 15 5.73 -6.96 -12.16
C THR A 15 6.33 -7.51 -10.87
N VAL A 16 6.12 -8.80 -10.61
CA VAL A 16 6.66 -9.47 -9.41
C VAL A 16 8.19 -9.38 -9.38
N GLY A 17 8.74 -8.85 -8.30
CA GLY A 17 10.17 -8.71 -8.07
C GLY A 17 10.82 -7.49 -8.73
N ASP A 18 10.16 -6.78 -9.61
CA ASP A 18 10.69 -5.57 -10.26
C ASP A 18 10.41 -4.31 -9.44
N LEU A 19 11.14 -4.16 -8.34
CA LEU A 19 10.95 -3.05 -7.41
C LEU A 19 11.13 -1.67 -8.06
N GLU A 20 12.15 -1.54 -8.92
CA GLU A 20 12.46 -0.28 -9.58
C GLU A 20 11.44 0.06 -10.68
N GLY A 21 11.01 -0.93 -11.46
CA GLY A 21 9.97 -0.75 -12.47
C GLY A 21 8.64 -0.39 -11.84
N ASN A 22 8.23 -1.09 -10.78
CA ASN A 22 6.99 -0.78 -10.06
C ASN A 22 7.02 0.62 -9.42
N TYR A 23 8.16 1.04 -8.87
CA TYR A 23 8.36 2.41 -8.38
C TYR A 23 8.16 3.45 -9.50
N LYS A 24 8.77 3.25 -10.67
CA LYS A 24 8.62 4.16 -11.82
C LYS A 24 7.17 4.26 -12.28
N VAL A 25 6.48 3.12 -12.37
CA VAL A 25 5.05 3.07 -12.73
C VAL A 25 4.20 3.80 -11.69
N ALA A 26 4.49 3.63 -10.40
CA ALA A 26 3.79 4.35 -9.33
C ALA A 26 4.01 5.87 -9.42
N LEU A 27 5.25 6.31 -9.66
CA LEU A 27 5.61 7.72 -9.79
C LEU A 27 4.91 8.37 -10.99
N GLU A 28 4.89 7.71 -12.15
CA GLU A 28 4.19 8.19 -13.34
C GLU A 28 2.68 8.29 -13.12
N ALA A 29 2.07 7.31 -12.44
CA ALA A 29 0.65 7.34 -12.11
C ALA A 29 0.33 8.49 -11.14
N TRP A 30 1.20 8.73 -10.16
CA TRP A 30 1.07 9.84 -9.22
C TRP A 30 1.13 11.21 -9.94
N GLU A 31 2.07 11.38 -10.88
CA GLU A 31 2.15 12.60 -11.68
C GLU A 31 0.88 12.85 -12.50
N ARG A 32 0.25 11.79 -13.03
CA ARG A 32 -1.06 11.89 -13.71
C ARG A 32 -2.18 12.29 -12.73
N ALA A 33 -2.23 11.65 -11.55
CA ALA A 33 -3.20 11.99 -10.50
C ALA A 33 -3.08 13.45 -10.07
N LYS A 34 -1.85 13.95 -9.92
CA LYS A 34 -1.55 15.35 -9.61
C LYS A 34 -2.05 16.31 -10.67
N LYS A 35 -1.87 15.98 -11.97
CA LYS A 35 -2.34 16.82 -13.09
C LYS A 35 -3.86 16.95 -13.15
N VAL A 36 -4.60 15.93 -12.74
CA VAL A 36 -6.07 15.96 -12.70
C VAL A 36 -6.63 16.50 -11.38
N GLY A 37 -5.75 16.88 -10.44
CA GLY A 37 -6.16 17.53 -9.19
C GLY A 37 -6.69 16.55 -8.12
N SER A 38 -6.25 15.30 -8.13
CA SER A 38 -6.61 14.33 -7.10
C SER A 38 -6.10 14.75 -5.73
N ASP A 39 -6.82 14.37 -4.69
CA ASP A 39 -6.41 14.51 -3.28
C ASP A 39 -5.68 13.24 -2.79
N LEU A 40 -6.02 12.08 -3.37
CA LEU A 40 -5.42 10.77 -3.07
C LEU A 40 -5.28 9.95 -4.35
N ILE A 41 -4.20 9.18 -4.47
CA ILE A 41 -4.09 8.06 -5.42
C ILE A 41 -3.95 6.76 -4.66
N ALA A 42 -4.73 5.75 -5.02
CA ALA A 42 -4.74 4.42 -4.41
C ALA A 42 -4.25 3.37 -5.41
N PHE A 43 -3.25 2.59 -5.01
CA PHE A 43 -2.67 1.46 -5.74
C PHE A 43 -3.17 0.13 -5.17
N THR A 44 -2.87 -0.97 -5.84
CA THR A 44 -3.27 -2.31 -5.41
C THR A 44 -2.41 -2.84 -4.25
N GLU A 45 -2.90 -3.91 -3.64
CA GLU A 45 -2.19 -4.72 -2.63
C GLU A 45 -0.81 -5.15 -3.13
N LEU A 46 0.21 -5.07 -2.25
CA LEU A 46 1.62 -5.44 -2.54
C LEU A 46 2.18 -4.84 -3.84
N PHE A 47 1.69 -3.66 -4.24
CA PHE A 47 2.03 -3.04 -5.52
C PHE A 47 3.53 -2.92 -5.75
N ILE A 48 4.29 -2.47 -4.72
CA ILE A 48 5.73 -2.20 -4.90
C ILE A 48 6.53 -3.46 -5.20
N THR A 49 6.10 -4.61 -4.70
CA THR A 49 6.77 -5.90 -4.90
C THR A 49 6.16 -6.75 -6.01
N GLY A 50 4.94 -6.41 -6.43
CA GLY A 50 4.06 -7.28 -7.20
C GLY A 50 3.43 -8.38 -6.32
N TYR A 51 2.25 -8.84 -6.68
CA TYR A 51 1.55 -9.92 -6.00
C TYR A 51 1.59 -11.19 -6.87
N ASN A 52 2.03 -12.34 -6.36
CA ASN A 52 2.50 -12.72 -5.05
C ASN A 52 4.02 -13.05 -5.13
N THR A 53 4.83 -12.44 -4.26
CA THR A 53 6.29 -12.63 -4.24
C THR A 53 6.73 -13.93 -3.61
N GLN A 54 5.83 -14.67 -2.96
CA GLN A 54 6.15 -15.91 -2.26
C GLN A 54 7.35 -15.75 -1.29
N ASP A 55 8.25 -16.71 -1.26
CA ASP A 55 9.42 -16.70 -0.37
C ASP A 55 10.46 -15.61 -0.72
N LEU A 56 10.35 -14.94 -1.86
CA LEU A 56 11.25 -13.85 -2.22
C LEU A 56 11.20 -12.72 -1.18
N ILE A 57 10.00 -12.45 -0.64
CA ILE A 57 9.80 -11.38 0.35
C ILE A 57 10.52 -11.64 1.68
N LYS A 58 10.81 -12.89 2.01
CA LYS A 58 11.54 -13.29 3.22
C LYS A 58 13.04 -13.01 3.13
N LYS A 59 13.57 -12.71 1.95
CA LYS A 59 14.99 -12.35 1.79
C LYS A 59 15.24 -10.94 2.33
N PRO A 60 16.09 -10.73 3.35
CA PRO A 60 16.28 -9.41 3.96
C PRO A 60 16.70 -8.32 2.98
N SER A 61 17.52 -8.65 1.99
CA SER A 61 17.97 -7.70 0.97
C SER A 61 16.81 -7.24 0.07
N PHE A 62 15.91 -8.15 -0.33
CA PHE A 62 14.75 -7.82 -1.14
C PHE A 62 13.75 -6.97 -0.35
N PHE A 63 13.44 -7.39 0.88
CA PHE A 63 12.57 -6.65 1.78
C PHE A 63 13.09 -5.23 2.01
N LYS A 64 14.38 -5.09 2.35
CA LYS A 64 15.00 -3.76 2.55
C LYS A 64 14.89 -2.89 1.29
N ALA A 65 15.18 -3.45 0.12
CA ALA A 65 15.06 -2.72 -1.15
C ALA A 65 13.60 -2.29 -1.41
N ALA A 66 12.61 -3.12 -1.09
CA ALA A 66 11.20 -2.74 -1.23
C ALA A 66 10.82 -1.55 -0.30
N GLN A 67 11.28 -1.58 0.94
CA GLN A 67 11.08 -0.46 1.87
C GLN A 67 11.79 0.81 1.39
N ASP A 68 13.01 0.71 0.88
CA ASP A 68 13.75 1.85 0.32
C ASP A 68 12.98 2.49 -0.86
N GLN A 69 12.31 1.70 -1.72
CA GLN A 69 11.46 2.23 -2.79
C GLN A 69 10.22 2.99 -2.24
N ILE A 70 9.59 2.48 -1.20
CA ILE A 70 8.45 3.17 -0.56
C ILE A 70 8.91 4.52 0.04
N LEU A 71 10.05 4.55 0.71
CA LEU A 71 10.62 5.78 1.28
C LEU A 71 11.02 6.77 0.18
N GLN A 72 11.58 6.30 -0.93
CA GLN A 72 11.90 7.16 -2.08
C GLN A 72 10.63 7.73 -2.71
N LEU A 73 9.58 6.91 -2.87
CA LEU A 73 8.29 7.36 -3.40
C LEU A 73 7.67 8.43 -2.50
N ALA A 74 7.67 8.24 -1.18
CA ALA A 74 7.19 9.24 -0.23
C ALA A 74 7.91 10.58 -0.41
N LYS A 75 9.25 10.56 -0.50
CA LYS A 75 10.07 11.78 -0.69
C LYS A 75 9.80 12.46 -2.04
N ALA A 76 9.68 11.69 -3.12
CA ALA A 76 9.40 12.21 -4.46
C ALA A 76 8.02 12.88 -4.53
N CYS A 77 7.05 12.34 -3.78
CA CYS A 77 5.65 12.77 -3.78
C CYS A 77 5.32 13.80 -2.68
N ARG A 78 6.28 14.59 -2.26
CA ARG A 78 6.12 15.57 -1.17
C ARG A 78 5.06 16.64 -1.43
N LYS A 79 4.81 17.01 -2.68
CA LYS A 79 3.86 18.08 -3.05
C LYS A 79 2.88 17.58 -4.09
N GLY A 80 1.71 17.14 -3.64
CA GLY A 80 0.65 16.64 -4.50
C GLY A 80 -0.32 15.73 -3.73
N PRO A 81 -1.05 14.87 -4.43
CA PRO A 81 -1.98 13.95 -3.79
C PRO A 81 -1.24 13.00 -2.83
N ALA A 82 -1.90 12.64 -1.73
CA ALA A 82 -1.45 11.53 -0.91
C ALA A 82 -1.42 10.23 -1.72
N ILE A 83 -0.59 9.26 -1.29
CA ILE A 83 -0.51 7.95 -1.91
C ILE A 83 -0.96 6.90 -0.90
N ALA A 84 -1.78 5.96 -1.35
CA ALA A 84 -2.06 4.72 -0.65
C ALA A 84 -1.54 3.55 -1.50
N ILE A 85 -0.55 2.79 -1.01
CA ILE A 85 0.17 1.79 -1.82
C ILE A 85 0.53 0.54 -1.01
N GLY A 86 0.30 -0.63 -1.60
CA GLY A 86 0.64 -1.93 -1.00
C GLY A 86 2.13 -2.24 -1.05
N GLY A 87 2.65 -2.79 0.03
CA GLY A 87 4.02 -3.27 0.17
C GLY A 87 4.24 -4.01 1.49
N PRO A 88 5.39 -4.69 1.66
CA PRO A 88 5.68 -5.41 2.89
C PRO A 88 6.08 -4.47 4.02
N ALA A 89 5.73 -4.80 5.26
CA ALA A 89 6.25 -4.16 6.46
C ALA A 89 6.91 -5.17 7.40
N TYR A 90 7.99 -4.77 8.06
CA TYR A 90 8.66 -5.58 9.08
C TYR A 90 8.70 -4.78 10.38
N ILE A 91 7.98 -5.24 11.39
CA ILE A 91 7.79 -4.56 12.65
C ILE A 91 7.91 -5.61 13.76
N GLU A 92 8.74 -5.38 14.76
CA GLU A 92 8.90 -6.27 15.92
C GLU A 92 9.14 -7.75 15.54
N ASP A 93 10.07 -7.98 14.61
CA ASP A 93 10.45 -9.31 14.09
C ASP A 93 9.31 -10.06 13.35
N LYS A 94 8.26 -9.36 12.94
CA LYS A 94 7.14 -9.89 12.16
C LYS A 94 7.04 -9.25 10.78
N LEU A 95 6.68 -10.06 9.79
CA LEU A 95 6.49 -9.63 8.39
C LEU A 95 5.00 -9.51 8.07
N TYR A 96 4.58 -8.33 7.64
CA TYR A 96 3.19 -8.04 7.33
C TYR A 96 2.98 -7.71 5.85
N ASN A 97 1.84 -8.12 5.31
CA ASN A 97 1.25 -7.52 4.13
C ASN A 97 0.63 -6.18 4.56
N ALA A 98 1.13 -5.08 4.04
CA ALA A 98 0.78 -3.76 4.54
C ALA A 98 0.36 -2.80 3.42
N TYR A 99 -0.38 -1.76 3.83
CA TYR A 99 -0.79 -0.67 2.98
C TYR A 99 -0.29 0.65 3.58
N TYR A 100 0.59 1.30 2.84
CA TYR A 100 1.25 2.53 3.26
C TYR A 100 0.49 3.75 2.80
N ILE A 101 0.29 4.70 3.70
CA ILE A 101 -0.24 6.02 3.40
C ILE A 101 0.93 7.00 3.42
N LEU A 102 1.24 7.54 2.25
CA LEU A 102 2.34 8.49 2.06
C LEU A 102 1.75 9.90 1.87
N ALA A 103 2.18 10.84 2.67
CA ALA A 103 1.74 12.23 2.56
C ALA A 103 2.88 13.18 2.98
N ASP A 104 2.95 14.33 2.35
CA ASP A 104 3.90 15.42 2.69
C ASP A 104 5.38 14.98 2.73
N GLY A 105 5.72 13.97 1.95
CA GLY A 105 7.08 13.45 1.86
C GLY A 105 7.45 12.39 2.90
N ASN A 106 6.48 11.88 3.65
CA ASN A 106 6.66 10.94 4.74
C ASN A 106 5.68 9.77 4.65
N ILE A 107 5.96 8.69 5.38
CA ILE A 107 4.97 7.67 5.69
C ILE A 107 4.08 8.22 6.81
N ALA A 108 2.82 8.53 6.49
CA ALA A 108 1.85 9.09 7.43
C ALA A 108 1.14 8.00 8.24
N ASN A 109 0.92 6.82 7.63
CA ASN A 109 0.31 5.68 8.30
C ASN A 109 0.73 4.37 7.62
N VAL A 110 0.63 3.25 8.36
CA VAL A 110 0.81 1.89 7.85
C VAL A 110 -0.34 1.04 8.38
N ILE A 111 -1.08 0.43 7.47
CA ILE A 111 -2.18 -0.47 7.78
C ILE A 111 -1.68 -1.88 7.51
N MET A 112 -1.81 -2.77 8.47
CA MET A 112 -1.40 -4.16 8.35
C MET A 112 -2.63 -5.03 8.07
N LYS A 113 -2.51 -5.93 7.11
CA LYS A 113 -3.59 -6.88 6.78
C LYS A 113 -3.85 -7.79 7.97
N HIS A 114 -5.13 -7.89 8.37
CA HIS A 114 -5.58 -8.73 9.47
C HIS A 114 -5.91 -10.14 8.99
N HIS A 115 -6.84 -10.26 8.05
CA HIS A 115 -7.25 -11.56 7.50
C HIS A 115 -6.36 -12.01 6.36
N LEU A 116 -5.62 -13.11 6.58
CA LEU A 116 -4.70 -13.69 5.62
C LEU A 116 -5.36 -14.87 4.91
N PRO A 117 -5.68 -14.76 3.60
CA PRO A 117 -6.25 -15.89 2.86
C PRO A 117 -5.25 -17.04 2.78
N ASN A 118 -5.74 -18.25 3.01
CA ASN A 118 -4.92 -19.47 3.01
C ASN A 118 -5.68 -20.64 2.34
N GLN A 119 -6.29 -20.36 1.19
CA GLN A 119 -7.07 -21.31 0.42
C GLN A 119 -6.82 -21.12 -1.08
N ASN A 120 -6.99 -22.19 -1.85
CA ASN A 120 -6.77 -22.24 -3.29
C ASN A 120 -5.33 -21.82 -3.66
N VAL A 121 -5.19 -20.70 -4.38
CA VAL A 121 -3.89 -20.12 -4.81
C VAL A 121 -3.25 -19.23 -3.75
N PHE A 122 -3.96 -18.97 -2.65
CA PHE A 122 -3.49 -18.08 -1.59
C PHE A 122 -2.82 -18.87 -0.47
N ASP A 123 -1.65 -18.44 -0.06
CA ASP A 123 -0.82 -19.06 0.99
C ASP A 123 -0.14 -17.95 1.84
N GLU A 124 -0.94 -16.95 2.24
CA GLU A 124 -0.40 -15.78 2.92
C GLU A 124 0.03 -16.07 4.37
N LYS A 125 -0.64 -16.99 5.07
CA LYS A 125 -0.28 -17.37 6.46
C LYS A 125 1.10 -18.00 6.58
N ARG A 126 1.63 -18.56 5.50
CA ARG A 126 3.01 -19.08 5.47
C ARG A 126 4.06 -17.97 5.39
N ILE A 127 3.65 -16.80 4.91
CA ILE A 127 4.55 -15.71 4.55
C ILE A 127 4.44 -14.55 5.52
N PHE A 128 3.22 -14.15 5.84
CA PHE A 128 2.92 -12.97 6.63
C PHE A 128 2.33 -13.31 7.99
N ASP A 129 2.57 -12.44 8.94
CA ASP A 129 1.91 -12.41 10.23
C ASP A 129 0.59 -11.64 10.14
N GLU A 130 -0.38 -12.02 10.96
CA GLU A 130 -1.67 -11.33 11.10
C GLU A 130 -1.45 -9.99 11.79
N GLY A 131 -1.90 -8.91 11.15
CA GLY A 131 -1.83 -7.56 11.69
C GLY A 131 -2.96 -7.24 12.67
N GLU A 132 -2.79 -6.21 13.46
CA GLU A 132 -3.89 -5.66 14.24
C GLU A 132 -4.88 -4.90 13.34
N ILE A 133 -6.16 -4.94 13.70
CA ILE A 133 -7.18 -4.18 12.98
C ILE A 133 -6.91 -2.69 13.14
N SER A 134 -6.69 -2.02 12.01
CA SER A 134 -6.37 -0.60 11.96
C SER A 134 -7.63 0.24 11.80
N GLY A 135 -7.75 1.29 12.59
CA GLY A 135 -8.81 2.28 12.40
C GLY A 135 -8.58 3.17 11.17
N PRO A 136 -9.58 3.99 10.80
CA PRO A 136 -9.47 4.90 9.66
C PRO A 136 -8.45 6.01 9.92
N TYR A 137 -7.76 6.42 8.86
CA TYR A 137 -6.80 7.52 8.84
C TYR A 137 -7.38 8.78 8.19
N GLN A 138 -6.73 9.93 8.42
CA GLN A 138 -7.19 11.23 7.94
C GLN A 138 -6.39 11.67 6.71
N ILE A 139 -7.09 12.03 5.62
CA ILE A 139 -6.51 12.75 4.47
C ILE A 139 -7.34 14.02 4.20
N GLY A 140 -6.76 15.17 4.44
CA GLY A 140 -7.50 16.43 4.34
C GLY A 140 -8.75 16.39 5.23
N PRO A 141 -9.96 16.67 4.69
CA PRO A 141 -11.20 16.68 5.47
C PRO A 141 -11.85 15.30 5.63
N ILE A 142 -11.30 14.23 5.03
CA ILE A 142 -11.94 12.92 4.94
C ILE A 142 -11.22 11.90 5.83
N ARG A 143 -12.01 11.07 6.52
CA ARG A 143 -11.53 9.85 7.19
C ARG A 143 -11.74 8.67 6.25
N ILE A 144 -10.69 7.85 6.07
CA ILE A 144 -10.66 6.74 5.12
C ILE A 144 -10.26 5.47 5.85
N GLY A 145 -11.05 4.40 5.71
CA GLY A 145 -10.66 3.03 6.01
C GLY A 145 -10.09 2.36 4.76
N SER A 146 -9.10 1.51 4.92
CA SER A 146 -8.49 0.78 3.81
C SER A 146 -8.33 -0.70 4.18
N PRO A 147 -9.43 -1.48 4.17
CA PRO A 147 -9.33 -2.94 4.30
C PRO A 147 -8.54 -3.51 3.12
N ILE A 148 -7.66 -4.48 3.38
CA ILE A 148 -6.77 -5.06 2.36
C ILE A 148 -7.35 -6.40 1.91
N CYS A 149 -7.89 -6.45 0.68
CA CYS A 149 -8.40 -7.65 0.01
C CYS A 149 -9.35 -8.48 0.91
N GLU A 150 -8.87 -9.58 1.51
CA GLU A 150 -9.66 -10.46 2.40
C GLU A 150 -10.32 -9.72 3.56
N ASP A 151 -9.66 -8.69 4.10
CA ASP A 151 -10.22 -7.86 5.18
C ASP A 151 -11.60 -7.28 4.84
N ALA A 152 -11.84 -6.96 3.56
CA ALA A 152 -13.11 -6.37 3.12
C ALA A 152 -14.30 -7.35 3.16
N TRP A 153 -14.04 -8.64 3.31
CA TRP A 153 -15.06 -9.69 3.41
C TRP A 153 -15.52 -9.94 4.86
N HIS A 154 -14.84 -9.35 5.83
CA HIS A 154 -15.07 -9.57 7.26
C HIS A 154 -15.60 -8.29 7.93
N SER A 155 -16.69 -8.43 8.70
CA SER A 155 -17.37 -7.28 9.34
C SER A 155 -16.53 -6.67 10.46
N ASP A 156 -15.68 -7.44 11.12
CA ASP A 156 -14.79 -6.96 12.20
C ASP A 156 -13.75 -5.93 11.71
N VAL A 157 -13.43 -5.90 10.42
CA VAL A 157 -12.54 -4.91 9.82
C VAL A 157 -13.30 -3.84 9.06
N SER A 158 -14.42 -4.20 8.41
CA SER A 158 -15.14 -3.31 7.48
C SER A 158 -16.25 -2.46 8.14
N GLU A 159 -16.68 -2.77 9.37
CA GLU A 159 -17.68 -2.05 10.16
C GLU A 159 -17.06 -1.32 11.37
#